data_c3277102c11c2c477936610488fdf5c8
#
_entry.id   c3277102c11c2c477936610488fdf5c8
#
_cell.length_a   1.000
_cell.length_b   1.000
_cell.length_c   1.000
_cell.angle_alpha   90.00
_cell.angle_beta   90.00
_cell.angle_gamma   90.00
#
_symmetry.space_group_name_H-M   'P 1'
#
loop_
_entity.id
_entity.type
_entity.pdbx_description
1 polymer ?
#
loop_
_entity_poly.entity_id
_entity_poly.type
_entity_poly.pdbx_seq_one_letter_code
_entity_poly.pdbx_strand_id
1 'polypeptide(L)'
;IKVVGMSRRNASKLLLGIPSLPYFFCFNKCMKLGIVSKVIKWALALFFSSTILVVVAYRFIPVYVTPLMVIRCFQQVADGESMKMRHSWKPLDDISRSLPVAVMASEDQRFLLHHGFDFGAIQKAVHQNKRSSKRKYGASTISQQTAKNVFLWPGRSWVRKGFEVYFTALIETLWSKHRIMEVYLNSIEMGDGIYGAEAVAKYHFGKTAEDLTRAECALIAATLPNPRKFDSSNPSAYMRARRGKIEYEMKFMPLFPREGEDYDPSTASGGVYKRNRHK
;
A
#
# COMPACT_ATOMS: atom_id res chain seq x y z
N ILE A 1 102.67 -9.43 2.40
CA ILE A 1 101.76 -8.40 1.82
C ILE A 1 100.43 -8.61 2.43
N LYS A 2 99.94 -7.62 3.20
CA LYS A 2 98.72 -7.63 4.05
C LYS A 2 97.46 -7.69 3.19
N VAL A 3 96.54 -8.64 3.46
CA VAL A 3 95.12 -8.59 3.00
C VAL A 3 94.31 -7.86 4.07
N VAL A 4 93.77 -6.73 3.67
CA VAL A 4 92.92 -5.91 4.53
C VAL A 4 91.50 -6.48 4.53
N GLY A 5 91.05 -6.90 5.72
CA GLY A 5 89.66 -7.45 5.92
C GLY A 5 88.61 -6.36 5.82
N MET A 6 87.67 -6.56 4.96
CA MET A 6 86.51 -5.67 4.80
C MET A 6 85.38 -6.20 5.68
N SER A 7 85.02 -5.40 6.66
CA SER A 7 84.08 -5.65 7.73
C SER A 7 82.65 -5.83 7.18
N ARG A 8 81.93 -6.94 7.59
CA ARG A 8 80.52 -7.30 7.25
C ARG A 8 79.45 -6.39 7.84
N ARG A 9 79.78 -5.15 8.24
CA ARG A 9 78.82 -4.25 8.93
C ARG A 9 78.13 -3.21 8.06
N ASN A 10 78.37 -3.10 6.76
CA ASN A 10 77.80 -2.05 5.91
C ASN A 10 76.80 -2.58 4.84
N ALA A 11 76.42 -3.86 4.86
CA ALA A 11 75.44 -4.39 3.91
C ALA A 11 73.97 -4.32 4.41
N SER A 12 73.72 -3.87 5.65
CA SER A 12 72.39 -3.83 6.24
C SER A 12 71.70 -2.45 6.22
N LYS A 13 72.29 -1.43 5.59
CA LYS A 13 71.72 -0.07 5.54
C LYS A 13 71.14 0.35 4.18
N LEU A 14 71.13 -0.55 3.17
CA LEU A 14 70.63 -0.21 1.82
C LEU A 14 69.29 -0.83 1.47
N LEU A 15 68.58 -1.44 2.44
CA LEU A 15 67.28 -2.06 2.26
C LEU A 15 66.15 -1.45 3.11
N LEU A 16 66.25 -0.17 3.48
CA LEU A 16 65.22 0.55 4.23
C LEU A 16 64.64 1.68 3.39
N GLY A 17 63.98 1.32 2.29
CA GLY A 17 63.30 2.25 1.42
C GLY A 17 62.00 1.68 0.83
N ILE A 18 61.46 0.57 1.37
CA ILE A 18 60.12 0.09 0.98
C ILE A 18 59.13 0.71 1.94
N PRO A 19 58.21 1.58 1.45
CA PRO A 19 57.14 2.09 2.29
C PRO A 19 56.31 0.94 2.81
N SER A 20 56.16 0.90 4.13
CA SER A 20 55.51 -0.13 4.90
C SER A 20 54.14 -0.53 4.33
N LEU A 21 53.90 -1.83 4.11
CA LEU A 21 52.67 -2.46 3.69
C LEU A 21 51.35 -1.91 4.30
N PRO A 22 51.28 -1.32 5.49
CA PRO A 22 50.00 -0.85 6.05
C PRO A 22 49.40 0.32 5.27
N TYR A 23 50.16 1.16 4.58
CA TYR A 23 49.59 2.27 3.79
C TYR A 23 48.87 1.80 2.51
N PHE A 24 49.36 0.73 1.90
CA PHE A 24 48.74 0.18 0.68
C PHE A 24 47.39 -0.55 1.00
N PHE A 25 47.28 -1.20 2.16
CA PHE A 25 46.07 -1.82 2.63
C PHE A 25 45.02 -0.80 3.05
N CYS A 26 45.39 0.27 3.68
CA CYS A 26 44.51 1.35 4.10
C CYS A 26 43.98 2.12 2.89
N PHE A 27 44.81 2.41 1.88
CA PHE A 27 44.43 3.10 0.65
C PHE A 27 43.44 2.27 -0.18
N ASN A 28 43.65 0.96 -0.35
CA ASN A 28 42.73 0.06 -1.04
C ASN A 28 41.39 -0.08 -0.30
N LYS A 29 41.38 -0.09 1.03
CA LYS A 29 40.17 -0.17 1.85
C LYS A 29 39.35 1.14 1.75
N CYS A 30 40.05 2.28 1.77
CA CYS A 30 39.40 3.58 1.64
C CYS A 30 38.83 3.81 0.23
N MET A 31 39.54 3.36 -0.82
CA MET A 31 39.10 3.44 -2.21
C MET A 31 37.89 2.52 -2.46
N LYS A 32 37.87 1.30 -1.91
CA LYS A 32 36.70 0.39 -1.95
C LYS A 32 35.50 0.98 -1.22
N LEU A 33 35.69 1.60 -0.06
CA LEU A 33 34.63 2.26 0.69
C LEU A 33 34.02 3.43 -0.08
N GLY A 34 34.81 4.21 -0.81
CA GLY A 34 34.37 5.28 -1.69
C GLY A 34 33.52 4.79 -2.88
N ILE A 35 33.88 3.67 -3.48
CA ILE A 35 33.10 3.03 -4.57
C ILE A 35 31.77 2.51 -4.04
N VAL A 36 31.79 1.77 -2.92
CA VAL A 36 30.58 1.24 -2.27
C VAL A 36 29.62 2.37 -1.92
N SER A 37 30.09 3.47 -1.34
CA SER A 37 29.24 4.62 -1.00
C SER A 37 28.62 5.27 -2.25
N LYS A 38 29.35 5.35 -3.38
CA LYS A 38 28.81 5.85 -4.65
C LYS A 38 27.73 4.89 -5.19
N VAL A 39 27.97 3.59 -5.19
CA VAL A 39 27.01 2.60 -5.64
C VAL A 39 25.70 2.68 -4.81
N ILE A 40 25.82 2.77 -3.48
CA ILE A 40 24.65 2.92 -2.59
C ILE A 40 23.90 4.21 -2.90
N LYS A 41 24.57 5.34 -3.09
CA LYS A 41 23.93 6.62 -3.42
C LYS A 41 23.17 6.54 -4.74
N TRP A 42 23.77 5.96 -5.77
CA TRP A 42 23.12 5.79 -7.06
C TRP A 42 21.94 4.79 -7.00
N ALA A 43 22.09 3.70 -6.24
CA ALA A 43 21.00 2.76 -6.03
C ALA A 43 19.80 3.40 -5.31
N LEU A 44 20.06 4.19 -4.26
CA LEU A 44 19.02 4.95 -3.56
C LEU A 44 18.38 6.01 -4.48
N ALA A 45 19.18 6.76 -5.22
CA ALA A 45 18.66 7.75 -6.17
C ALA A 45 17.80 7.11 -7.24
N LEU A 46 18.22 5.98 -7.81
CA LEU A 46 17.43 5.21 -8.77
C LEU A 46 16.13 4.68 -8.16
N PHE A 47 16.19 4.14 -6.94
CA PHE A 47 15.01 3.65 -6.24
C PHE A 47 13.98 4.78 -6.01
N PHE A 48 14.39 5.90 -5.42
CA PHE A 48 13.46 7.00 -5.14
C PHE A 48 12.93 7.64 -6.42
N SER A 49 13.78 7.89 -7.42
CA SER A 49 13.33 8.47 -8.69
C SER A 49 12.37 7.56 -9.45
N SER A 50 12.63 6.25 -9.51
CA SER A 50 11.75 5.29 -10.20
C SER A 50 10.41 5.14 -9.48
N THR A 51 10.40 5.06 -8.15
CA THR A 51 9.15 4.94 -7.38
C THR A 51 8.29 6.20 -7.46
N ILE A 52 8.90 7.38 -7.37
CA ILE A 52 8.19 8.66 -7.55
C ILE A 52 7.62 8.75 -8.97
N LEU A 53 8.41 8.40 -10.00
CA LEU A 53 7.95 8.41 -11.38
C LEU A 53 6.73 7.50 -11.59
N VAL A 54 6.75 6.28 -11.04
CA VAL A 54 5.61 5.34 -11.12
C VAL A 54 4.38 5.90 -10.41
N VAL A 55 4.55 6.49 -9.22
CA VAL A 55 3.43 7.12 -8.50
C VAL A 55 2.86 8.29 -9.28
N VAL A 56 3.71 9.14 -9.88
CA VAL A 56 3.26 10.25 -10.76
C VAL A 56 2.54 9.71 -11.99
N ALA A 57 3.06 8.68 -12.64
CA ALA A 57 2.41 8.06 -13.78
C ALA A 57 1.01 7.52 -13.43
N TYR A 58 0.89 6.79 -12.32
CA TYR A 58 -0.38 6.25 -11.84
C TYR A 58 -1.36 7.30 -11.31
N ARG A 59 -0.96 8.56 -11.21
CA ARG A 59 -1.89 9.67 -11.02
C ARG A 59 -2.83 9.85 -12.21
N PHE A 60 -2.35 9.56 -13.42
CA PHE A 60 -3.04 9.89 -14.69
C PHE A 60 -3.51 8.66 -15.47
N ILE A 61 -2.80 7.54 -15.33
CA ILE A 61 -3.09 6.32 -16.08
C ILE A 61 -3.77 5.26 -15.21
N PRO A 62 -4.71 4.46 -15.77
CA PRO A 62 -5.32 3.33 -15.10
C PRO A 62 -4.30 2.29 -14.62
N VAL A 63 -4.55 1.70 -13.45
CA VAL A 63 -3.72 0.63 -12.89
C VAL A 63 -4.36 -0.72 -13.26
N TYR A 64 -3.99 -1.27 -14.41
CA TYR A 64 -4.57 -2.54 -14.89
C TYR A 64 -4.02 -3.78 -14.20
N VAL A 65 -2.77 -3.74 -13.77
CA VAL A 65 -2.10 -4.88 -13.14
C VAL A 65 -1.31 -4.41 -11.94
N THR A 66 -1.42 -5.14 -10.84
CA THR A 66 -0.65 -4.86 -9.62
C THR A 66 0.27 -6.04 -9.28
N PRO A 67 1.39 -5.82 -8.57
CA PRO A 67 2.24 -6.91 -8.07
C PRO A 67 1.45 -7.96 -7.28
N LEU A 68 0.44 -7.53 -6.51
CA LEU A 68 -0.42 -8.43 -5.76
C LEU A 68 -1.19 -9.38 -6.67
N MET A 69 -1.81 -8.87 -7.75
CA MET A 69 -2.54 -9.69 -8.73
C MET A 69 -1.64 -10.76 -9.35
N VAL A 70 -0.45 -10.37 -9.80
CA VAL A 70 0.53 -11.28 -10.42
C VAL A 70 0.95 -12.36 -9.43
N ILE A 71 1.33 -11.97 -8.21
CA ILE A 71 1.76 -12.94 -7.18
C ILE A 71 0.61 -13.90 -6.83
N ARG A 72 -0.64 -13.42 -6.80
CA ARG A 72 -1.81 -14.27 -6.57
C ARG A 72 -2.01 -15.31 -7.67
N CYS A 73 -1.85 -14.93 -8.94
CA CYS A 73 -1.89 -15.89 -10.05
C CYS A 73 -0.83 -16.98 -9.89
N PHE A 74 0.41 -16.61 -9.55
CA PHE A 74 1.47 -17.60 -9.28
C PHE A 74 1.15 -18.50 -8.09
N GLN A 75 0.56 -17.98 -7.02
CA GLN A 75 0.15 -18.78 -5.87
C GLN A 75 -0.94 -19.79 -6.25
N GLN A 76 -1.97 -19.38 -6.99
CA GLN A 76 -3.03 -20.27 -7.47
C GLN A 76 -2.46 -21.44 -8.30
N VAL A 77 -1.54 -21.14 -9.25
CA VAL A 77 -0.89 -22.16 -10.05
C VAL A 77 -0.03 -23.09 -9.20
N ALA A 78 0.71 -22.55 -8.22
CA ALA A 78 1.53 -23.35 -7.31
C ALA A 78 0.69 -24.26 -6.39
N ASP A 79 -0.52 -23.82 -6.03
CA ASP A 79 -1.48 -24.58 -5.23
C ASP A 79 -2.29 -25.60 -6.10
N GLY A 80 -2.01 -25.68 -7.41
CA GLY A 80 -2.71 -26.58 -8.35
C GLY A 80 -4.10 -26.10 -8.77
N GLU A 81 -4.43 -24.84 -8.48
CA GLU A 81 -5.68 -24.22 -8.86
C GLU A 81 -5.61 -23.59 -10.26
N SER A 82 -6.77 -23.44 -10.91
CA SER A 82 -6.86 -22.66 -12.15
C SER A 82 -6.61 -21.17 -11.86
N MET A 83 -5.82 -20.52 -12.72
CA MET A 83 -5.53 -19.09 -12.61
C MET A 83 -6.81 -18.26 -12.78
N LYS A 84 -7.14 -17.47 -11.77
CA LYS A 84 -8.27 -16.54 -11.75
C LYS A 84 -7.74 -15.12 -11.56
N MET A 85 -7.86 -14.29 -12.60
CA MET A 85 -7.60 -12.87 -12.53
C MET A 85 -8.66 -12.14 -13.34
N ARG A 86 -9.71 -11.68 -12.68
CA ARG A 86 -10.83 -10.95 -13.26
C ARG A 86 -10.73 -9.50 -12.84
N HIS A 87 -10.42 -8.65 -13.79
CA HIS A 87 -10.23 -7.22 -13.59
C HIS A 87 -10.80 -6.45 -14.77
N SER A 88 -11.43 -5.31 -14.47
CA SER A 88 -11.86 -4.33 -15.46
C SER A 88 -11.84 -2.96 -14.82
N TRP A 89 -11.12 -2.02 -15.42
CA TRP A 89 -11.06 -0.64 -14.93
C TRP A 89 -12.32 0.12 -15.26
N LYS A 90 -12.83 0.89 -14.28
CA LYS A 90 -13.90 1.87 -14.45
C LYS A 90 -13.51 3.18 -13.78
N PRO A 91 -13.67 4.35 -14.43
CA PRO A 91 -13.58 5.64 -13.77
C PRO A 91 -14.49 5.69 -12.54
N LEU A 92 -14.08 6.42 -11.51
CA LEU A 92 -14.85 6.50 -10.27
C LEU A 92 -16.26 7.04 -10.48
N ASP A 93 -16.42 7.98 -11.41
CA ASP A 93 -17.72 8.59 -11.72
C ASP A 93 -18.69 7.64 -12.45
N ASP A 94 -18.16 6.56 -13.05
CA ASP A 94 -18.91 5.46 -13.68
C ASP A 94 -19.17 4.29 -12.67
N ILE A 95 -18.87 4.50 -11.40
CA ILE A 95 -19.14 3.54 -10.32
C ILE A 95 -20.28 4.11 -9.46
N SER A 96 -21.18 3.23 -8.99
CA SER A 96 -22.27 3.61 -8.09
C SER A 96 -21.76 4.48 -6.94
N ARG A 97 -22.32 5.67 -6.75
CA ARG A 97 -21.98 6.59 -5.64
C ARG A 97 -22.08 5.94 -4.26
N SER A 98 -22.85 4.86 -4.15
CA SER A 98 -22.99 4.11 -2.90
C SER A 98 -21.75 3.29 -2.54
N LEU A 99 -20.91 2.90 -3.51
CA LEU A 99 -19.76 2.03 -3.23
C LEU A 99 -18.63 2.74 -2.46
N PRO A 100 -18.16 3.95 -2.85
CA PRO A 100 -17.21 4.70 -2.03
C PRO A 100 -17.74 4.97 -0.61
N VAL A 101 -19.03 5.29 -0.48
CA VAL A 101 -19.67 5.51 0.83
C VAL A 101 -19.68 4.25 1.68
N ALA A 102 -19.99 3.08 1.09
CA ALA A 102 -19.98 1.79 1.78
C ALA A 102 -18.57 1.41 2.25
N VAL A 103 -17.56 1.64 1.40
CA VAL A 103 -16.17 1.39 1.71
C VAL A 103 -15.67 2.32 2.82
N MET A 104 -15.97 3.62 2.75
CA MET A 104 -15.66 4.54 3.86
C MET A 104 -16.32 4.09 5.16
N ALA A 105 -17.60 3.74 5.13
CA ALA A 105 -18.33 3.29 6.32
C ALA A 105 -17.74 2.03 6.95
N SER A 106 -17.23 1.11 6.12
CA SER A 106 -16.65 -0.17 6.55
C SER A 106 -15.20 -0.09 7.00
N GLU A 107 -14.36 0.61 6.25
CA GLU A 107 -12.90 0.53 6.34
C GLU A 107 -12.26 1.79 6.94
N ASP A 108 -12.78 2.98 6.60
CA ASP A 108 -12.13 4.24 6.94
C ASP A 108 -13.12 5.40 7.01
N GLN A 109 -13.85 5.49 8.11
CA GLN A 109 -14.89 6.51 8.28
C GLN A 109 -14.38 7.96 8.25
N ARG A 110 -13.07 8.16 8.35
CA ARG A 110 -12.44 9.50 8.34
C ARG A 110 -11.59 9.75 7.11
N PHE A 111 -11.76 8.97 6.04
CA PHE A 111 -10.94 9.03 4.84
C PHE A 111 -10.78 10.45 4.27
N LEU A 112 -11.86 11.23 4.25
CA LEU A 112 -11.83 12.60 3.74
C LEU A 112 -11.24 13.64 4.73
N LEU A 113 -10.92 13.22 5.97
CA LEU A 113 -10.49 14.11 7.05
C LEU A 113 -9.01 13.96 7.45
N HIS A 114 -8.33 12.94 6.95
CA HIS A 114 -6.93 12.69 7.27
C HIS A 114 -6.08 12.61 6.01
N HIS A 115 -4.76 12.73 6.18
CA HIS A 115 -3.77 12.63 5.11
C HIS A 115 -2.99 11.31 5.22
N GLY A 116 -3.63 10.20 4.83
CA GLY A 116 -3.04 8.86 4.77
C GLY A 116 -3.06 8.07 6.07
N PHE A 117 -3.00 8.72 7.22
CA PHE A 117 -2.93 8.06 8.53
C PHE A 117 -4.00 8.59 9.49
N ASP A 118 -4.88 7.73 9.99
CA ASP A 118 -5.81 8.09 11.07
C ASP A 118 -5.20 7.76 12.43
N PHE A 119 -4.46 8.71 12.99
CA PHE A 119 -3.84 8.56 14.31
C PHE A 119 -4.87 8.31 15.42
N GLY A 120 -6.08 8.86 15.30
CA GLY A 120 -7.15 8.61 16.25
C GLY A 120 -7.66 7.16 16.20
N ALA A 121 -7.81 6.59 15.01
CA ALA A 121 -8.15 5.18 14.83
C ALA A 121 -7.03 4.26 15.32
N ILE A 122 -5.76 4.61 15.04
CA ILE A 122 -4.59 3.86 15.51
C ILE A 122 -4.57 3.81 17.04
N GLN A 123 -4.74 4.95 17.71
CA GLN A 123 -4.75 5.02 19.17
C GLN A 123 -5.88 4.18 19.76
N LYS A 124 -7.09 4.25 19.20
CA LYS A 124 -8.24 3.43 19.61
C LYS A 124 -7.96 1.93 19.42
N ALA A 125 -7.42 1.54 18.26
CA ALA A 125 -7.10 0.14 17.97
C ALA A 125 -6.03 -0.41 18.95
N VAL A 126 -4.98 0.36 19.24
CA VAL A 126 -3.96 -0.02 20.23
C VAL A 126 -4.57 -0.23 21.61
N HIS A 127 -5.45 0.69 22.04
CA HIS A 127 -6.11 0.58 23.35
C HIS A 127 -7.06 -0.62 23.43
N GLN A 128 -7.84 -0.88 22.37
CA GLN A 128 -8.72 -2.04 22.30
C GLN A 128 -7.94 -3.37 22.26
N ASN A 129 -6.84 -3.41 21.51
CA ASN A 129 -5.98 -4.59 21.39
C ASN A 129 -5.24 -4.93 22.70
N LYS A 130 -4.97 -3.93 23.55
CA LYS A 130 -4.44 -4.15 24.91
C LYS A 130 -5.47 -4.78 25.85
N ARG A 131 -6.76 -4.49 25.65
CA ARG A 131 -7.87 -4.98 26.50
C ARG A 131 -8.41 -6.34 26.08
N SER A 132 -8.24 -6.75 24.82
CA SER A 132 -8.79 -7.99 24.26
C SER A 132 -7.72 -8.78 23.54
N SER A 133 -7.47 -10.01 24.00
CA SER A 133 -6.61 -10.98 23.31
C SER A 133 -7.33 -11.74 22.21
N LYS A 134 -8.68 -11.78 22.24
CA LYS A 134 -9.50 -12.61 21.34
C LYS A 134 -9.75 -11.99 19.96
N ARG A 135 -9.70 -10.65 19.83
CA ARG A 135 -9.97 -9.96 18.57
C ARG A 135 -8.99 -8.81 18.38
N LYS A 136 -8.23 -8.84 17.29
CA LYS A 136 -7.34 -7.73 16.92
C LYS A 136 -8.09 -6.75 16.01
N TYR A 137 -8.09 -5.50 16.40
CA TYR A 137 -8.63 -4.39 15.61
C TYR A 137 -7.53 -3.82 14.71
N GLY A 138 -7.80 -3.70 13.43
CA GLY A 138 -6.95 -2.99 12.47
C GLY A 138 -7.27 -1.50 12.45
N ALA A 139 -6.30 -0.70 12.04
CA ALA A 139 -6.45 0.75 11.84
C ALA A 139 -5.78 1.18 10.53
N SER A 140 -5.75 0.31 9.53
CA SER A 140 -5.23 0.66 8.21
C SER A 140 -6.27 1.46 7.44
N THR A 141 -5.86 2.60 6.90
CA THR A 141 -6.69 3.49 6.10
C THR A 141 -6.85 2.99 4.66
N ILE A 142 -7.81 3.54 3.92
CA ILE A 142 -7.97 3.29 2.48
C ILE A 142 -6.69 3.63 1.72
N SER A 143 -6.01 4.73 2.05
CA SER A 143 -4.73 5.11 1.43
C SER A 143 -3.63 4.07 1.67
N GLN A 144 -3.51 3.56 2.90
CA GLN A 144 -2.56 2.49 3.22
C GLN A 144 -2.88 1.18 2.49
N GLN A 145 -4.16 0.85 2.36
CA GLN A 145 -4.59 -0.33 1.60
C GLN A 145 -4.31 -0.15 0.10
N THR A 146 -4.53 1.04 -0.47
CA THR A 146 -4.19 1.37 -1.86
C THR A 146 -2.69 1.23 -2.10
N ALA A 147 -1.86 1.88 -1.27
CA ALA A 147 -0.41 1.78 -1.35
C ALA A 147 0.09 0.33 -1.30
N LYS A 148 -0.45 -0.46 -0.37
CA LYS A 148 -0.14 -1.89 -0.24
C LYS A 148 -0.50 -2.69 -1.49
N ASN A 149 -1.72 -2.52 -2.02
CA ASN A 149 -2.22 -3.35 -3.11
C ASN A 149 -1.58 -3.01 -4.46
N VAL A 150 -1.27 -1.71 -4.68
CA VAL A 150 -0.73 -1.23 -5.96
C VAL A 150 0.78 -1.40 -6.08
N PHE A 151 1.53 -1.23 -4.97
CA PHE A 151 2.99 -1.16 -5.05
C PHE A 151 3.73 -2.28 -4.32
N LEU A 152 3.04 -3.08 -3.48
CA LEU A 152 3.71 -4.02 -2.59
C LEU A 152 3.26 -5.47 -2.82
N TRP A 153 3.96 -6.36 -2.15
CA TRP A 153 3.71 -7.81 -2.17
C TRP A 153 2.86 -8.25 -0.97
N PRO A 154 2.19 -9.41 -1.06
CA PRO A 154 1.46 -9.99 0.06
C PRO A 154 2.41 -10.44 1.17
N GLY A 155 1.90 -10.58 2.39
CA GLY A 155 2.68 -11.03 3.55
C GLY A 155 2.73 -9.99 4.66
N ARG A 156 3.39 -10.36 5.77
CA ARG A 156 3.50 -9.53 6.98
C ARG A 156 4.98 -9.40 7.36
N SER A 157 5.58 -8.26 7.08
CA SER A 157 6.93 -7.92 7.54
C SER A 157 7.02 -6.44 7.91
N TRP A 158 7.93 -6.10 8.81
CA TRP A 158 8.17 -4.70 9.19
C TRP A 158 8.76 -3.89 8.02
N VAL A 159 9.59 -4.53 7.19
CA VAL A 159 10.15 -3.90 5.98
C VAL A 159 9.03 -3.51 5.02
N ARG A 160 8.11 -4.45 4.72
CA ARG A 160 6.95 -4.15 3.89
C ARG A 160 6.08 -3.04 4.50
N LYS A 161 5.91 -3.02 5.83
CA LYS A 161 5.16 -1.95 6.51
C LYS A 161 5.85 -0.60 6.38
N GLY A 162 7.17 -0.55 6.39
CA GLY A 162 7.94 0.67 6.08
C GLY A 162 7.68 1.18 4.66
N PHE A 163 7.69 0.30 3.67
CA PHE A 163 7.33 0.68 2.29
C PHE A 163 5.85 1.09 2.15
N GLU A 164 4.95 0.47 2.89
CA GLU A 164 3.53 0.88 2.93
C GLU A 164 3.38 2.32 3.42
N VAL A 165 4.10 2.71 4.49
CA VAL A 165 4.13 4.09 4.99
C VAL A 165 4.71 5.04 3.93
N TYR A 166 5.82 4.67 3.29
CA TYR A 166 6.47 5.45 2.23
C TYR A 166 5.51 5.72 1.06
N PHE A 167 4.92 4.67 0.47
CA PHE A 167 4.00 4.82 -0.65
C PHE A 167 2.69 5.53 -0.25
N THR A 168 2.20 5.33 0.98
CA THR A 168 1.05 6.07 1.50
C THR A 168 1.33 7.58 1.52
N ALA A 169 2.50 8.00 2.01
CA ALA A 169 2.89 9.40 2.01
C ALA A 169 3.00 9.95 0.57
N LEU A 170 3.56 9.18 -0.36
CA LEU A 170 3.66 9.60 -1.76
C LEU A 170 2.29 9.78 -2.42
N ILE A 171 1.39 8.80 -2.32
CA ILE A 171 0.07 8.93 -2.96
C ILE A 171 -0.78 10.03 -2.33
N GLU A 172 -0.70 10.25 -1.02
CA GLU A 172 -1.44 11.34 -0.37
C GLU A 172 -0.87 12.73 -0.72
N THR A 173 0.40 12.82 -1.05
CA THR A 173 1.03 14.09 -1.49
C THR A 173 0.77 14.37 -2.97
N LEU A 174 0.72 13.32 -3.80
CA LEU A 174 0.69 13.46 -5.26
C LEU A 174 -0.68 13.22 -5.89
N TRP A 175 -1.59 12.51 -5.23
CA TRP A 175 -2.92 12.17 -5.74
C TRP A 175 -4.00 12.91 -4.94
N SER A 176 -5.15 13.17 -5.61
CA SER A 176 -6.36 13.61 -4.90
C SER A 176 -7.02 12.46 -4.15
N LYS A 177 -7.89 12.75 -3.19
CA LYS A 177 -8.73 11.74 -2.53
C LYS A 177 -9.60 10.98 -3.54
N HIS A 178 -10.08 11.68 -4.56
CA HIS A 178 -10.81 11.09 -5.68
C HIS A 178 -9.96 10.02 -6.37
N ARG A 179 -8.72 10.34 -6.76
CA ARG A 179 -7.82 9.39 -7.42
C ARG A 179 -7.43 8.21 -6.52
N ILE A 180 -7.21 8.43 -5.22
CA ILE A 180 -6.92 7.34 -4.28
C ILE A 180 -8.10 6.36 -4.20
N MET A 181 -9.33 6.88 -4.08
CA MET A 181 -10.54 6.06 -4.04
C MET A 181 -10.77 5.32 -5.37
N GLU A 182 -10.56 5.99 -6.50
CA GLU A 182 -10.69 5.39 -7.82
C GLU A 182 -9.73 4.20 -8.00
N VAL A 183 -8.46 4.39 -7.68
CA VAL A 183 -7.46 3.32 -7.75
C VAL A 183 -7.77 2.22 -6.74
N TYR A 184 -8.21 2.56 -5.54
CA TYR A 184 -8.62 1.59 -4.53
C TYR A 184 -9.75 0.69 -5.05
N LEU A 185 -10.85 1.28 -5.52
CA LEU A 185 -12.02 0.56 -5.99
C LEU A 185 -11.76 -0.26 -7.26
N ASN A 186 -10.69 0.03 -7.98
CA ASN A 186 -10.29 -0.74 -9.16
C ASN A 186 -9.24 -1.81 -8.86
N SER A 187 -8.45 -1.69 -7.79
CA SER A 187 -7.31 -2.57 -7.54
C SER A 187 -7.48 -3.55 -6.39
N ILE A 188 -8.44 -3.29 -5.47
CA ILE A 188 -8.62 -4.17 -4.33
C ILE A 188 -9.31 -5.48 -4.71
N GLU A 189 -8.88 -6.59 -4.09
CA GLU A 189 -9.55 -7.87 -4.21
C GLU A 189 -10.92 -7.81 -3.49
N MET A 190 -12.00 -8.09 -4.21
CA MET A 190 -13.39 -8.06 -3.74
C MET A 190 -14.06 -9.45 -3.76
N GLY A 191 -13.36 -10.45 -4.25
CA GLY A 191 -13.73 -11.86 -4.30
C GLY A 191 -12.50 -12.68 -4.67
N ASP A 192 -12.56 -14.00 -4.66
CA ASP A 192 -11.44 -14.87 -5.01
C ASP A 192 -11.01 -14.67 -6.47
N GLY A 193 -9.85 -14.01 -6.67
CA GLY A 193 -9.35 -13.64 -8.00
C GLY A 193 -10.17 -12.56 -8.72
N ILE A 194 -11.04 -11.84 -8.01
CA ILE A 194 -11.88 -10.76 -8.55
C ILE A 194 -11.39 -9.44 -8.00
N TYR A 195 -10.91 -8.55 -8.89
CA TYR A 195 -10.32 -7.28 -8.55
C TYR A 195 -11.13 -6.13 -9.13
N GLY A 196 -11.52 -5.21 -8.25
CA GLY A 196 -12.22 -3.99 -8.59
C GLY A 196 -13.74 -4.11 -8.73
N ALA A 197 -14.38 -2.92 -8.72
CA ALA A 197 -15.82 -2.75 -8.66
C ALA A 197 -16.55 -3.33 -9.87
N GLU A 198 -16.04 -3.09 -11.08
CA GLU A 198 -16.67 -3.60 -12.30
C GLU A 198 -16.64 -5.12 -12.39
N ALA A 199 -15.50 -5.73 -12.01
CA ALA A 199 -15.37 -7.17 -12.02
C ALA A 199 -16.33 -7.83 -11.02
N VAL A 200 -16.42 -7.33 -9.78
CA VAL A 200 -17.32 -7.89 -8.78
C VAL A 200 -18.79 -7.65 -9.16
N ALA A 201 -19.13 -6.49 -9.71
CA ALA A 201 -20.48 -6.20 -10.20
C ALA A 201 -20.91 -7.20 -11.26
N LYS A 202 -20.05 -7.43 -12.24
CA LYS A 202 -20.30 -8.35 -13.35
C LYS A 202 -20.43 -9.81 -12.89
N TYR A 203 -19.45 -10.28 -12.09
CA TYR A 203 -19.37 -11.71 -11.77
C TYR A 203 -20.25 -12.15 -10.60
N HIS A 204 -20.57 -11.25 -9.65
CA HIS A 204 -21.39 -11.57 -8.50
C HIS A 204 -22.84 -11.12 -8.64
N PHE A 205 -23.12 -10.07 -9.44
CA PHE A 205 -24.46 -9.49 -9.53
C PHE A 205 -25.01 -9.43 -10.97
N GLY A 206 -24.19 -9.74 -11.99
CA GLY A 206 -24.61 -9.70 -13.40
C GLY A 206 -24.95 -8.31 -13.93
N LYS A 207 -24.30 -7.24 -13.36
CA LYS A 207 -24.53 -5.82 -13.67
C LYS A 207 -23.24 -5.09 -13.94
N THR A 208 -23.34 -3.79 -14.26
CA THR A 208 -22.23 -2.86 -14.27
C THR A 208 -21.97 -2.31 -12.86
N ALA A 209 -20.79 -1.75 -12.62
CA ALA A 209 -20.47 -1.10 -11.35
C ALA A 209 -21.35 0.12 -11.06
N GLU A 210 -21.87 0.79 -12.09
CA GLU A 210 -22.79 1.93 -11.99
C GLU A 210 -24.15 1.52 -11.43
N ASP A 211 -24.65 0.34 -11.85
CA ASP A 211 -25.97 -0.17 -11.48
C ASP A 211 -26.04 -0.84 -10.10
N LEU A 212 -24.92 -0.89 -9.37
CA LEU A 212 -24.90 -1.48 -8.02
C LEU A 212 -25.81 -0.70 -7.06
N THR A 213 -26.73 -1.40 -6.45
CA THR A 213 -27.60 -0.85 -5.41
C THR A 213 -26.82 -0.58 -4.11
N ARG A 214 -27.38 0.26 -3.25
CA ARG A 214 -26.82 0.54 -1.92
C ARG A 214 -26.56 -0.73 -1.10
N ALA A 215 -27.48 -1.69 -1.15
CA ALA A 215 -27.39 -2.97 -0.44
C ALA A 215 -26.24 -3.84 -0.99
N GLU A 216 -26.09 -3.91 -2.30
CA GLU A 216 -24.99 -4.64 -2.95
C GLU A 216 -23.64 -3.98 -2.67
N CYS A 217 -23.55 -2.65 -2.70
CA CYS A 217 -22.34 -1.92 -2.30
C CYS A 217 -21.93 -2.22 -0.85
N ALA A 218 -22.90 -2.24 0.08
CA ALA A 218 -22.64 -2.59 1.47
C ALA A 218 -22.22 -4.07 1.61
N LEU A 219 -22.76 -4.96 0.78
CA LEU A 219 -22.38 -6.37 0.76
C LEU A 219 -20.97 -6.58 0.21
N ILE A 220 -20.59 -5.88 -0.85
CA ILE A 220 -19.22 -5.86 -1.38
C ILE A 220 -18.25 -5.35 -0.30
N ALA A 221 -18.56 -4.22 0.37
CA ALA A 221 -17.74 -3.70 1.46
C ALA A 221 -17.61 -4.70 2.62
N ALA A 222 -18.62 -5.57 2.83
CA ALA A 222 -18.55 -6.63 3.84
C ALA A 222 -17.55 -7.75 3.51
N THR A 223 -17.14 -7.92 2.25
CA THR A 223 -16.15 -8.94 1.83
C THR A 223 -14.72 -8.51 2.10
N LEU A 224 -14.42 -7.20 2.13
CA LEU A 224 -13.07 -6.65 2.12
C LEU A 224 -12.13 -7.16 3.23
N PRO A 225 -12.57 -7.49 4.45
CA PRO A 225 -11.67 -8.05 5.45
C PRO A 225 -11.08 -9.42 5.08
N ASN A 226 -11.77 -10.22 4.25
CA ASN A 226 -11.28 -11.50 3.78
C ASN A 226 -11.96 -11.88 2.45
N PRO A 227 -11.60 -11.26 1.32
CA PRO A 227 -12.28 -11.40 0.05
C PRO A 227 -12.19 -12.81 -0.56
N ARG A 228 -11.18 -13.59 -0.18
CA ARG A 228 -11.03 -14.98 -0.62
C ARG A 228 -11.98 -15.96 0.10
N LYS A 229 -12.49 -15.58 1.27
CA LYS A 229 -13.41 -16.39 2.07
C LYS A 229 -14.84 -15.92 1.95
N PHE A 230 -15.03 -14.62 1.81
CA PHE A 230 -16.36 -14.00 1.78
C PHE A 230 -16.81 -13.79 0.34
N ASP A 231 -17.96 -14.35 0.02
CA ASP A 231 -18.55 -14.26 -1.30
C ASP A 231 -19.82 -13.40 -1.25
N SER A 232 -19.82 -12.29 -2.00
CA SER A 232 -20.98 -11.40 -2.06
C SER A 232 -22.10 -11.93 -2.96
N SER A 233 -21.83 -12.91 -3.84
CA SER A 233 -22.86 -13.59 -4.63
C SER A 233 -23.67 -14.58 -3.78
N ASN A 234 -23.02 -15.20 -2.78
CA ASN A 234 -23.66 -16.15 -1.84
C ASN A 234 -23.32 -15.78 -0.38
N PRO A 235 -23.94 -14.70 0.16
CA PRO A 235 -23.58 -14.17 1.45
C PRO A 235 -24.03 -15.07 2.62
N SER A 236 -23.10 -15.39 3.50
CA SER A 236 -23.38 -16.08 4.76
C SER A 236 -24.23 -15.22 5.72
N ALA A 237 -24.79 -15.83 6.78
CA ALA A 237 -25.52 -15.09 7.81
C ALA A 237 -24.67 -13.96 8.44
N TYR A 238 -23.37 -14.22 8.66
CA TYR A 238 -22.41 -13.21 9.13
C TYR A 238 -22.30 -12.03 8.16
N MET A 239 -22.17 -12.29 6.86
CA MET A 239 -22.05 -11.23 5.86
C MET A 239 -23.35 -10.41 5.76
N ARG A 240 -24.52 -11.05 5.83
CA ARG A 240 -25.81 -10.34 5.86
C ARG A 240 -25.94 -9.42 7.07
N ALA A 241 -25.55 -9.89 8.24
CA ALA A 241 -25.54 -9.07 9.45
C ALA A 241 -24.53 -7.90 9.34
N ARG A 242 -23.33 -8.16 8.79
CA ARG A 242 -22.31 -7.12 8.56
C ARG A 242 -22.81 -6.09 7.54
N ARG A 243 -23.43 -6.51 6.44
CA ARG A 243 -24.06 -5.63 5.46
C ARG A 243 -25.04 -4.66 6.12
N GLY A 244 -25.97 -5.16 6.94
CA GLY A 244 -26.96 -4.30 7.63
C GLY A 244 -26.28 -3.27 8.54
N LYS A 245 -25.18 -3.62 9.20
CA LYS A 245 -24.39 -2.68 9.97
C LYS A 245 -23.74 -1.62 9.09
N ILE A 246 -23.15 -2.00 7.95
CA ILE A 246 -22.53 -1.05 7.01
C ILE A 246 -23.59 -0.12 6.43
N GLU A 247 -24.76 -0.63 6.01
CA GLU A 247 -25.89 0.19 5.51
C GLU A 247 -26.35 1.23 6.56
N TYR A 248 -26.34 0.85 7.83
CA TYR A 248 -26.65 1.78 8.92
C TYR A 248 -25.56 2.87 9.04
N GLU A 249 -24.28 2.49 9.04
CA GLU A 249 -23.15 3.45 9.12
C GLU A 249 -23.07 4.38 7.89
N MET A 250 -23.41 3.88 6.71
CA MET A 250 -23.49 4.68 5.47
C MET A 250 -24.44 5.89 5.59
N LYS A 251 -25.45 5.84 6.48
CA LYS A 251 -26.37 6.99 6.71
C LYS A 251 -25.65 8.20 7.31
N PHE A 252 -24.54 7.98 7.98
CA PHE A 252 -23.76 9.02 8.66
C PHE A 252 -22.57 9.50 7.82
N MET A 253 -22.26 8.83 6.72
CA MET A 253 -21.20 9.23 5.81
C MET A 253 -21.68 10.32 4.84
N PRO A 254 -20.79 11.24 4.44
CA PRO A 254 -21.08 12.15 3.35
C PRO A 254 -21.13 11.39 2.02
N LEU A 255 -21.75 12.00 1.02
CA LEU A 255 -21.54 11.56 -0.35
C LEU A 255 -20.07 11.78 -0.73
N PHE A 256 -19.54 10.83 -1.48
CA PHE A 256 -18.18 10.98 -1.97
C PHE A 256 -18.15 12.00 -3.12
N PRO A 257 -17.23 12.99 -3.10
CA PRO A 257 -17.18 14.03 -4.13
C PRO A 257 -16.80 13.42 -5.50
N ARG A 258 -17.39 13.96 -6.58
CA ARG A 258 -16.97 13.68 -7.96
C ARG A 258 -15.68 14.40 -8.30
N GLU A 259 -15.12 14.10 -9.46
CA GLU A 259 -13.94 14.79 -9.95
C GLU A 259 -14.22 16.30 -10.05
N GLY A 260 -13.36 17.12 -9.43
CA GLY A 260 -13.51 18.57 -9.39
C GLY A 260 -14.52 19.11 -8.36
N GLU A 261 -15.26 18.25 -7.65
CA GLU A 261 -16.12 18.66 -6.53
C GLU A 261 -15.31 18.71 -5.22
N ASP A 262 -15.56 19.73 -4.41
CA ASP A 262 -15.07 19.79 -3.04
C ASP A 262 -15.92 18.89 -2.13
N TYR A 263 -15.27 18.39 -1.07
CA TYR A 263 -15.97 17.66 -0.04
C TYR A 263 -17.01 18.54 0.67
N ASP A 264 -18.29 18.16 0.57
CA ASP A 264 -19.39 18.82 1.29
C ASP A 264 -19.80 18.05 2.55
N PRO A 265 -19.43 18.54 3.75
CA PRO A 265 -19.84 17.93 5.01
C PRO A 265 -21.34 17.98 5.28
N SER A 266 -22.11 18.83 4.56
CA SER A 266 -23.57 18.96 4.75
C SER A 266 -24.32 17.71 4.33
N THR A 267 -23.75 16.91 3.42
CA THR A 267 -24.31 15.64 2.95
C THR A 267 -24.26 14.52 4.01
N ALA A 268 -23.49 14.71 5.09
CA ALA A 268 -23.40 13.77 6.20
C ALA A 268 -24.50 14.04 7.24
N SER A 269 -25.26 13.03 7.63
CA SER A 269 -26.32 13.16 8.63
C SER A 269 -25.84 13.10 10.08
N GLY A 270 -24.57 12.70 10.31
CA GLY A 270 -24.07 12.54 11.68
C GLY A 270 -22.59 12.14 11.79
N GLY A 271 -22.24 11.54 12.92
CA GLY A 271 -20.91 10.97 13.15
C GLY A 271 -19.79 12.01 13.25
N VAL A 272 -18.60 11.61 12.80
CA VAL A 272 -17.38 12.45 12.83
C VAL A 272 -17.46 13.66 11.90
N TYR A 273 -18.21 13.55 10.82
CA TYR A 273 -18.36 14.62 9.82
C TYR A 273 -19.24 15.76 10.33
N LYS A 274 -20.30 15.45 11.10
CA LYS A 274 -21.16 16.48 11.69
C LYS A 274 -20.42 17.33 12.73
N ARG A 275 -19.51 16.73 13.49
CA ARG A 275 -18.70 17.46 14.48
C ARG A 275 -17.70 18.43 13.87
N ASN A 276 -17.26 18.21 12.65
CA ASN A 276 -16.31 19.09 11.94
C ASN A 276 -17.00 20.27 11.23
N ARG A 277 -18.34 20.30 11.18
CA ARG A 277 -19.10 21.41 10.57
C ARG A 277 -19.01 22.71 11.39
N HIS A 278 -18.62 22.61 12.66
CA HIS A 278 -18.56 23.74 13.60
C HIS A 278 -17.12 24.13 13.98
N LYS A 279 -16.13 23.68 13.25
CA LYS A 279 -14.73 24.11 13.36
C LYS A 279 -14.31 24.84 12.09
#